data_01f72b0f48a821ec48d6c7ca83efa816
#
_entry.id   01f72b0f48a821ec48d6c7ca83efa816
#
_cell.length_a   1.000
_cell.length_b   1.000
_cell.length_c   1.000
_cell.angle_alpha   90.00
_cell.angle_beta   90.00
_cell.angle_gamma   90.00
#
_symmetry.space_group_name_H-M   'P 1'
#
loop_
_entity.id
_entity.type
_entity.pdbx_description
1 polymer ?
#
loop_
_entity_poly.entity_id
_entity_poly.type
_entity_poly.pdbx_seq_one_letter_code
_entity_poly.pdbx_strand_id
1 'polypeptide(L)'
;MEANHSKDLTGAIDVWVPQLNYLHEQYAFYQERQAAGDEVWFYTCVFPQGEYANRFIEQPLIKTRLLHWINFTYGITGYLHWGYNQWTDDNPITHTTRPHGGPPYLPAGDPWIVYPGTDGPLDSIRFEAMRDGIADHELLCRLAETQPDVAQALTKAHILDFDIYDTDVKRFRATRITLLQALSGAPGDN
;
A
#
# COMPACT_ATOMS: atom_id res chain seq x y z
N MET A 1 -15.98 -6.96 -2.83
CA MET A 1 -17.29 -6.81 -2.18
C MET A 1 -17.53 -5.33 -1.96
N GLU A 2 -18.71 -4.81 -2.33
CA GLU A 2 -18.99 -3.41 -2.07
C GLU A 2 -19.16 -3.17 -0.57
N ALA A 3 -18.50 -2.15 -0.04
CA ALA A 3 -18.47 -1.86 1.40
C ALA A 3 -19.85 -1.59 2.02
N ASN A 4 -20.83 -1.22 1.21
CA ASN A 4 -22.19 -0.93 1.67
C ASN A 4 -22.89 -2.13 2.36
N HIS A 5 -22.45 -3.35 2.09
CA HIS A 5 -23.00 -4.59 2.67
C HIS A 5 -22.05 -5.26 3.66
N SER A 6 -20.90 -4.67 3.96
CA SER A 6 -19.90 -5.29 4.85
C SER A 6 -20.44 -5.57 6.24
N LYS A 7 -21.22 -4.64 6.80
CA LYS A 7 -21.78 -4.76 8.16
C LYS A 7 -22.71 -5.96 8.33
N ASP A 8 -23.37 -6.37 7.27
CA ASP A 8 -24.30 -7.53 7.30
C ASP A 8 -23.56 -8.87 7.42
N LEU A 9 -22.24 -8.86 7.21
CA LEU A 9 -21.38 -10.05 7.25
C LEU A 9 -20.62 -10.20 8.58
N THR A 10 -20.93 -9.37 9.57
CA THR A 10 -20.31 -9.43 10.89
C THR A 10 -20.56 -10.80 11.52
N GLY A 11 -19.49 -11.47 11.98
CA GLY A 11 -19.55 -12.82 12.53
C GLY A 11 -19.53 -13.95 11.49
N ALA A 12 -19.49 -13.62 10.19
CA ALA A 12 -19.38 -14.58 9.09
C ALA A 12 -18.05 -14.44 8.32
N ILE A 13 -17.25 -13.41 8.62
CA ILE A 13 -15.96 -13.12 7.99
C ILE A 13 -14.92 -12.88 9.07
N ASP A 14 -13.76 -13.52 8.93
CA ASP A 14 -12.62 -13.36 9.81
C ASP A 14 -11.55 -12.43 9.22
N VAL A 15 -11.53 -12.27 7.89
CA VAL A 15 -10.58 -11.41 7.15
C VAL A 15 -11.33 -10.43 6.26
N TRP A 16 -11.25 -9.16 6.58
CA TRP A 16 -11.90 -8.06 5.85
C TRP A 16 -10.92 -7.43 4.88
N VAL A 17 -11.28 -7.32 3.60
CA VAL A 17 -10.42 -6.77 2.54
C VAL A 17 -11.16 -5.68 1.75
N PRO A 18 -11.50 -4.54 2.36
CA PRO A 18 -12.12 -3.42 1.65
C PRO A 18 -11.13 -2.75 0.68
N GLN A 19 -11.64 -2.09 -0.35
CA GLN A 19 -10.84 -1.12 -1.10
C GLN A 19 -10.40 0.02 -0.18
N LEU A 20 -9.25 0.64 -0.46
CA LEU A 20 -8.64 1.64 0.42
C LEU A 20 -9.57 2.84 0.69
N ASN A 21 -10.34 3.30 -0.32
CA ASN A 21 -11.33 4.34 -0.11
C ASN A 21 -12.49 3.91 0.79
N TYR A 22 -12.95 2.67 0.69
CA TYR A 22 -14.00 2.14 1.56
C TYR A 22 -13.49 1.87 2.98
N LEU A 23 -12.23 1.47 3.11
CA LEU A 23 -11.58 1.42 4.41
C LEU A 23 -11.59 2.79 5.08
N HIS A 24 -11.22 3.85 4.32
CA HIS A 24 -11.26 5.23 4.79
C HIS A 24 -12.67 5.64 5.22
N GLU A 25 -13.65 5.49 4.34
CA GLU A 25 -15.05 5.88 4.58
C GLU A 25 -15.69 5.20 5.80
N GLN A 26 -15.27 3.97 6.10
CA GLN A 26 -15.84 3.15 7.16
C GLN A 26 -14.80 2.73 8.20
N TYR A 27 -13.76 3.52 8.39
CA TYR A 27 -12.63 3.14 9.24
C TYR A 27 -13.04 2.77 10.67
N ALA A 28 -13.98 3.50 11.27
CA ALA A 28 -14.50 3.19 12.60
C ALA A 28 -15.07 1.75 12.70
N PHE A 29 -15.82 1.31 11.68
CA PHE A 29 -16.32 -0.06 11.63
C PHE A 29 -15.18 -1.09 11.56
N TYR A 30 -14.17 -0.85 10.73
CA TYR A 30 -13.04 -1.78 10.64
C TYR A 30 -12.16 -1.79 11.88
N GLN A 31 -12.04 -0.66 12.60
CA GLN A 31 -11.41 -0.64 13.93
C GLN A 31 -12.17 -1.50 14.95
N GLU A 32 -13.51 -1.46 14.94
CA GLU A 32 -14.32 -2.34 15.78
C GLU A 32 -14.10 -3.82 15.43
N ARG A 33 -13.89 -4.15 14.14
CA ARG A 33 -13.57 -5.53 13.71
C ARG A 33 -12.19 -5.96 14.20
N GLN A 34 -11.18 -5.12 14.07
CA GLN A 34 -9.84 -5.38 14.61
C GLN A 34 -9.89 -5.59 16.13
N ALA A 35 -10.62 -4.75 16.86
CA ALA A 35 -10.80 -4.89 18.31
C ALA A 35 -11.54 -6.18 18.69
N ALA A 36 -12.40 -6.71 17.82
CA ALA A 36 -13.09 -7.98 17.99
C ALA A 36 -12.22 -9.21 17.64
N GLY A 37 -11.01 -9.00 17.11
CA GLY A 37 -10.06 -10.05 16.73
C GLY A 37 -10.06 -10.43 15.27
N ASP A 38 -10.84 -9.75 14.42
CA ASP A 38 -10.82 -9.98 12.98
C ASP A 38 -9.57 -9.37 12.35
N GLU A 39 -9.09 -9.96 11.25
CA GLU A 39 -8.04 -9.35 10.44
C GLU A 39 -8.64 -8.30 9.49
N VAL A 40 -7.92 -7.19 9.32
CA VAL A 40 -8.25 -6.16 8.34
C VAL A 40 -7.07 -5.97 7.40
N TRP A 41 -7.31 -6.18 6.13
CA TRP A 41 -6.40 -5.86 5.02
C TRP A 41 -6.97 -4.67 4.26
N PHE A 42 -6.25 -4.17 3.26
CA PHE A 42 -6.84 -3.30 2.27
C PHE A 42 -6.51 -3.73 0.84
N TYR A 43 -7.34 -3.29 -0.08
CA TYR A 43 -7.27 -3.66 -1.49
C TYR A 43 -7.15 -2.42 -2.37
N THR A 44 -6.27 -2.49 -3.36
CA THR A 44 -6.27 -1.55 -4.48
C THR A 44 -6.34 -2.31 -5.81
N CYS A 45 -6.98 -1.69 -6.81
CA CYS A 45 -7.10 -2.19 -8.17
C CYS A 45 -7.24 -0.98 -9.10
N VAL A 46 -8.11 -1.05 -10.12
CA VAL A 46 -8.56 0.12 -10.88
C VAL A 46 -9.08 1.25 -9.96
N PHE A 47 -9.51 0.92 -8.77
CA PHE A 47 -9.91 1.83 -7.69
C PHE A 47 -9.12 1.52 -6.40
N PRO A 48 -8.98 2.51 -5.51
CA PRO A 48 -9.30 3.92 -5.71
C PRO A 48 -8.33 4.61 -6.67
N GLN A 49 -8.81 5.66 -7.32
CA GLN A 49 -8.02 6.58 -8.15
C GLN A 49 -7.83 7.92 -7.41
N GLY A 50 -7.29 8.91 -8.10
CA GLY A 50 -7.07 10.25 -7.54
C GLY A 50 -5.94 10.29 -6.51
N GLU A 51 -6.23 10.83 -5.32
CA GLU A 51 -5.21 11.07 -4.30
C GLU A 51 -4.76 9.82 -3.55
N TYR A 52 -5.56 8.77 -3.53
CA TYR A 52 -5.19 7.51 -2.87
C TYR A 52 -3.93 6.88 -3.46
N ALA A 53 -3.14 6.26 -2.59
CA ALA A 53 -1.98 5.49 -3.03
C ALA A 53 -2.42 4.23 -3.78
N ASN A 54 -1.72 3.94 -4.89
CA ASN A 54 -1.92 2.76 -5.72
C ASN A 54 -0.61 2.45 -6.45
N ARG A 55 -0.63 1.49 -7.39
CA ARG A 55 0.55 1.04 -8.15
C ARG A 55 0.55 1.53 -9.61
N PHE A 56 -0.20 2.58 -9.93
CA PHE A 56 -0.29 3.09 -11.29
C PHE A 56 1.03 3.72 -11.77
N ILE A 57 1.33 3.57 -13.06
CA ILE A 57 2.52 4.18 -13.68
C ILE A 57 2.45 5.71 -13.61
N GLU A 58 1.25 6.27 -13.69
CA GLU A 58 1.00 7.73 -13.66
C GLU A 58 1.21 8.36 -12.29
N GLN A 59 1.20 7.57 -11.22
CA GLN A 59 1.37 8.09 -9.86
C GLN A 59 2.85 8.29 -9.51
N PRO A 60 3.16 9.24 -8.61
CA PRO A 60 4.49 9.32 -8.02
C PRO A 60 4.91 7.96 -7.44
N LEU A 61 6.07 7.44 -7.83
CA LEU A 61 6.56 6.13 -7.44
C LEU A 61 6.56 5.90 -5.93
N ILE A 62 6.78 6.96 -5.16
CA ILE A 62 6.76 6.89 -3.70
C ILE A 62 5.40 6.41 -3.15
N LYS A 63 4.28 6.68 -3.81
CA LYS A 63 2.96 6.20 -3.39
C LYS A 63 2.89 4.67 -3.36
N THR A 64 3.56 3.97 -4.29
CA THR A 64 3.67 2.50 -4.27
C THR A 64 4.41 2.01 -3.01
N ARG A 65 5.48 2.69 -2.61
CA ARG A 65 6.22 2.37 -1.38
C ARG A 65 5.41 2.67 -0.11
N LEU A 66 4.63 3.76 -0.12
CA LEU A 66 3.80 4.18 1.02
C LEU A 66 2.64 3.21 1.31
N LEU A 67 2.25 2.32 0.40
CA LEU A 67 1.19 1.33 0.66
C LEU A 67 1.44 0.54 1.96
N HIS A 68 2.68 0.13 2.21
CA HIS A 68 3.02 -0.61 3.43
C HIS A 68 3.26 0.28 4.66
N TRP A 69 3.49 1.56 4.46
CA TRP A 69 3.45 2.57 5.54
C TRP A 69 2.02 2.81 6.01
N ILE A 70 1.03 2.77 5.09
CA ILE A 70 -0.40 2.79 5.41
C ILE A 70 -0.75 1.59 6.30
N ASN A 71 -0.29 0.38 5.95
CA ASN A 71 -0.48 -0.81 6.78
C ASN A 71 -0.05 -0.54 8.23
N PHE A 72 1.17 -0.07 8.44
CA PHE A 72 1.69 0.21 9.77
C PHE A 72 0.91 1.32 10.49
N THR A 73 0.66 2.44 9.81
CA THR A 73 0.00 3.62 10.41
C THR A 73 -1.36 3.29 10.99
N TYR A 74 -2.12 2.42 10.33
CA TYR A 74 -3.49 2.07 10.70
C TYR A 74 -3.63 0.67 11.33
N GLY A 75 -2.50 -0.02 11.60
CA GLY A 75 -2.51 -1.35 12.18
C GLY A 75 -3.17 -2.41 11.29
N ILE A 76 -3.04 -2.27 9.98
CA ILE A 76 -3.65 -3.16 8.98
C ILE A 76 -2.65 -4.23 8.58
N THR A 77 -3.05 -5.51 8.69
CA THR A 77 -2.13 -6.65 8.61
C THR A 77 -1.84 -7.13 7.19
N GLY A 78 -2.58 -6.70 6.19
CA GLY A 78 -2.40 -7.18 4.83
C GLY A 78 -2.72 -6.17 3.73
N TYR A 79 -2.21 -6.46 2.54
CA TYR A 79 -2.46 -5.72 1.31
C TYR A 79 -2.75 -6.70 0.18
N LEU A 80 -3.79 -6.46 -0.57
CA LEU A 80 -4.19 -7.24 -1.73
C LEU A 80 -4.21 -6.38 -2.99
N HIS A 81 -3.77 -6.95 -4.09
CA HIS A 81 -3.99 -6.42 -5.43
C HIS A 81 -4.18 -7.58 -6.41
N TRP A 82 -5.15 -7.47 -7.32
CA TRP A 82 -5.50 -8.55 -8.24
C TRP A 82 -4.47 -8.80 -9.33
N GLY A 83 -3.81 -7.73 -9.79
CA GLY A 83 -2.92 -7.75 -10.94
C GLY A 83 -1.44 -7.85 -10.54
N TYR A 84 -0.79 -8.97 -10.78
CA TYR A 84 0.65 -9.14 -10.64
C TYR A 84 1.34 -9.22 -12.01
N ASN A 85 0.85 -10.10 -12.87
CA ASN A 85 1.39 -10.42 -14.20
C ASN A 85 0.27 -10.71 -15.21
N GLN A 86 -0.84 -9.99 -15.12
CA GLN A 86 -2.02 -10.17 -15.99
C GLN A 86 -1.75 -9.55 -17.38
N TRP A 87 -0.74 -10.06 -18.04
CA TRP A 87 -0.40 -9.68 -19.41
C TRP A 87 -1.46 -10.18 -20.40
N THR A 88 -1.64 -9.43 -21.47
CA THR A 88 -2.39 -9.82 -22.66
C THR A 88 -1.41 -10.19 -23.76
N ASP A 89 -1.92 -10.57 -24.93
CA ASP A 89 -1.11 -10.80 -26.15
C ASP A 89 -0.39 -9.52 -26.61
N ASP A 90 -0.86 -8.34 -26.17
CA ASP A 90 -0.19 -7.06 -26.39
C ASP A 90 1.06 -6.94 -25.51
N ASN A 91 2.10 -6.32 -26.07
CA ASN A 91 3.33 -6.07 -25.34
C ASN A 91 3.10 -5.03 -24.24
N PRO A 92 3.20 -5.40 -22.94
CA PRO A 92 2.90 -4.50 -21.83
C PRO A 92 3.89 -3.34 -21.67
N ILE A 93 5.02 -3.36 -22.38
CA ILE A 93 5.99 -2.26 -22.41
C ILE A 93 5.49 -1.14 -23.32
N THR A 94 4.83 -1.49 -24.42
CA THR A 94 4.30 -0.53 -25.41
C THR A 94 2.82 -0.23 -25.20
N HIS A 95 2.08 -1.13 -24.57
CA HIS A 95 0.65 -1.01 -24.26
C HIS A 95 0.45 -1.07 -22.74
N THR A 96 0.60 0.07 -22.09
CA THR A 96 0.61 0.19 -20.62
C THR A 96 -0.78 0.12 -19.98
N THR A 97 -1.84 0.22 -20.80
CA THR A 97 -3.25 0.15 -20.35
C THR A 97 -3.91 -1.09 -20.93
N ARG A 98 -4.97 -1.55 -20.29
CA ARG A 98 -5.76 -2.70 -20.74
C ARG A 98 -7.24 -2.32 -20.83
N PRO A 99 -7.96 -2.72 -21.90
CA PRO A 99 -9.41 -2.62 -21.92
C PRO A 99 -10.04 -3.46 -20.81
N HIS A 100 -10.97 -2.88 -20.08
CA HIS A 100 -11.77 -3.60 -19.08
C HIS A 100 -13.19 -3.81 -19.60
N GLY A 101 -13.31 -4.66 -20.65
CA GLY A 101 -14.60 -4.94 -21.28
C GLY A 101 -15.23 -3.77 -22.06
N GLY A 102 -14.45 -2.71 -22.31
CA GLY A 102 -14.87 -1.45 -22.92
C GLY A 102 -14.27 -0.24 -22.20
N PRO A 103 -14.50 1.00 -22.67
CA PRO A 103 -14.08 2.18 -21.91
C PRO A 103 -14.83 2.29 -20.56
N PRO A 104 -14.20 2.79 -19.46
CA PRO A 104 -12.82 3.27 -19.44
C PRO A 104 -11.79 2.13 -19.41
N TYR A 105 -10.59 2.42 -19.95
CA TYR A 105 -9.46 1.51 -19.82
C TYR A 105 -8.99 1.44 -18.35
N LEU A 106 -8.37 0.31 -17.96
CA LEU A 106 -7.67 0.24 -16.69
C LEU A 106 -6.51 1.26 -16.69
N PRO A 107 -6.22 1.91 -15.55
CA PRO A 107 -5.07 2.78 -15.42
C PRO A 107 -3.77 2.05 -15.80
N ALA A 108 -2.77 2.81 -16.27
CA ALA A 108 -1.53 2.22 -16.74
C ALA A 108 -0.84 1.44 -15.61
N GLY A 109 -0.52 0.17 -15.91
CA GLY A 109 0.14 -0.73 -14.98
C GLY A 109 -0.72 -1.35 -13.89
N ASP A 110 -2.04 -1.09 -13.85
CA ASP A 110 -2.93 -1.77 -12.90
C ASP A 110 -2.87 -3.30 -13.02
N PRO A 111 -2.92 -3.91 -14.22
CA PRO A 111 -2.93 -5.36 -14.38
C PRO A 111 -1.60 -6.05 -14.06
N TRP A 112 -0.49 -5.33 -13.97
CA TRP A 112 0.82 -5.93 -13.73
C TRP A 112 1.79 -5.00 -13.01
N ILE A 113 2.68 -5.60 -12.26
CA ILE A 113 3.79 -4.92 -11.59
C ILE A 113 5.16 -5.46 -12.07
N VAL A 114 5.16 -6.62 -12.71
CA VAL A 114 6.31 -7.22 -13.39
C VAL A 114 6.03 -7.38 -14.88
N TYR A 115 7.07 -7.48 -15.70
CA TYR A 115 6.99 -7.53 -17.15
C TYR A 115 7.44 -8.90 -17.68
N PRO A 116 6.96 -9.33 -18.88
CA PRO A 116 7.40 -10.58 -19.47
C PRO A 116 8.87 -10.49 -19.92
N GLY A 117 9.64 -11.49 -19.59
CA GLY A 117 11.01 -11.68 -20.05
C GLY A 117 11.22 -13.09 -20.61
N THR A 118 12.34 -13.32 -21.30
CA THR A 118 12.66 -14.59 -21.95
C THR A 118 12.88 -15.73 -20.96
N ASP A 119 13.56 -15.42 -19.84
CA ASP A 119 13.96 -16.41 -18.84
C ASP A 119 13.19 -16.28 -17.52
N GLY A 120 12.15 -15.49 -17.51
CA GLY A 120 11.30 -15.21 -16.34
C GLY A 120 10.79 -13.76 -16.33
N PRO A 121 10.00 -13.38 -15.33
CA PRO A 121 9.49 -12.02 -15.23
C PRO A 121 10.62 -11.02 -14.98
N LEU A 122 10.51 -9.86 -15.62
CA LEU A 122 11.38 -8.70 -15.38
C LEU A 122 10.77 -7.82 -14.30
N ASP A 123 11.58 -7.41 -13.35
CA ASP A 123 11.17 -6.50 -12.31
C ASP A 123 10.91 -5.09 -12.86
N SER A 124 10.00 -4.38 -12.24
CA SER A 124 9.77 -2.97 -12.50
C SER A 124 10.24 -2.12 -11.32
N ILE A 125 10.47 -0.82 -11.55
CA ILE A 125 10.76 0.13 -10.46
C ILE A 125 9.61 0.20 -9.44
N ARG A 126 8.36 -0.10 -9.85
CA ARG A 126 7.20 -0.18 -8.96
C ARG A 126 7.26 -1.42 -8.07
N PHE A 127 7.67 -2.55 -8.63
CA PHE A 127 7.91 -3.78 -7.87
C PHE A 127 9.01 -3.56 -6.82
N GLU A 128 10.12 -2.94 -7.21
CA GLU A 128 11.20 -2.59 -6.29
C GLU A 128 10.75 -1.61 -5.19
N ALA A 129 9.96 -0.59 -5.54
CA ALA A 129 9.41 0.35 -4.56
C ALA A 129 8.45 -0.35 -3.58
N MET A 130 7.66 -1.31 -4.05
CA MET A 130 6.78 -2.11 -3.20
C MET A 130 7.57 -3.02 -2.26
N ARG A 131 8.60 -3.72 -2.78
CA ARG A 131 9.52 -4.53 -1.97
C ARG A 131 10.19 -3.71 -0.87
N ASP A 132 10.67 -2.52 -1.21
CA ASP A 132 11.24 -1.59 -0.24
C ASP A 132 10.20 -1.15 0.81
N GLY A 133 8.95 -0.94 0.41
CA GLY A 133 7.85 -0.62 1.33
C GLY A 133 7.57 -1.74 2.33
N ILE A 134 7.60 -3.00 1.88
CA ILE A 134 7.48 -4.18 2.74
C ILE A 134 8.63 -4.22 3.75
N ALA A 135 9.87 -4.00 3.29
CA ALA A 135 11.04 -3.96 4.18
C ALA A 135 10.93 -2.82 5.21
N ASP A 136 10.46 -1.64 4.80
CA ASP A 136 10.24 -0.52 5.74
C ASP A 136 9.15 -0.86 6.78
N HIS A 137 8.08 -1.54 6.39
CA HIS A 137 7.04 -2.01 7.32
C HIS A 137 7.63 -2.92 8.39
N GLU A 138 8.45 -3.90 8.02
CA GLU A 138 9.14 -4.78 8.97
C GLU A 138 10.05 -4.02 9.94
N LEU A 139 10.76 -3.00 9.43
CA LEU A 139 11.60 -2.14 10.28
C LEU A 139 10.75 -1.31 11.26
N LEU A 140 9.61 -0.79 10.81
CA LEU A 140 8.67 -0.06 11.66
C LEU A 140 8.07 -0.96 12.75
N CYS A 141 7.69 -2.20 12.40
CA CYS A 141 7.20 -3.18 13.37
C CYS A 141 8.26 -3.48 14.43
N ARG A 142 9.52 -3.70 14.03
CA ARG A 142 10.63 -3.91 14.98
C ARG A 142 10.87 -2.71 15.88
N LEU A 143 10.82 -1.49 15.34
CA LEU A 143 10.97 -0.28 16.15
C LEU A 143 9.83 -0.16 17.15
N ALA A 144 8.61 -0.50 16.75
CA ALA A 144 7.43 -0.42 17.60
C ALA A 144 7.48 -1.37 18.82
N GLU A 145 8.26 -2.46 18.77
CA GLU A 145 8.45 -3.37 19.92
C GLU A 145 9.07 -2.65 21.14
N THR A 146 9.90 -1.64 20.90
CA THR A 146 10.62 -0.91 21.96
C THR A 146 10.27 0.58 22.01
N GLN A 147 9.88 1.18 20.90
CA GLN A 147 9.62 2.61 20.73
C GLN A 147 8.36 2.85 19.88
N PRO A 148 7.16 2.41 20.32
CA PRO A 148 5.94 2.48 19.51
C PRO A 148 5.56 3.90 19.11
N ASP A 149 5.71 4.88 20.01
CA ASP A 149 5.38 6.28 19.73
C ASP A 149 6.31 6.90 18.67
N VAL A 150 7.59 6.53 18.69
CA VAL A 150 8.56 6.96 17.67
C VAL A 150 8.21 6.37 16.31
N ALA A 151 7.96 5.06 16.24
CA ALA A 151 7.56 4.40 15.00
C ALA A 151 6.29 5.04 14.41
N GLN A 152 5.29 5.30 15.25
CA GLN A 152 4.04 5.94 14.82
C GLN A 152 4.25 7.39 14.38
N ALA A 153 5.10 8.16 15.06
CA ALA A 153 5.43 9.53 14.66
C ALA A 153 6.14 9.60 13.30
N LEU A 154 7.07 8.65 13.04
CA LEU A 154 7.77 8.57 11.76
C LEU A 154 6.80 8.29 10.60
N THR A 155 5.82 7.42 10.78
CA THR A 155 4.85 7.15 9.71
C THR A 155 3.87 8.30 9.50
N LYS A 156 3.39 8.93 10.57
CA LYS A 156 2.49 10.09 10.48
C LYS A 156 3.13 11.33 9.85
N ALA A 157 4.45 11.38 9.75
CA ALA A 157 5.13 12.43 8.99
C ALA A 157 4.87 12.31 7.46
N HIS A 158 4.47 11.14 6.96
CA HIS A 158 4.23 10.89 5.54
C HIS A 158 2.80 10.43 5.23
N ILE A 159 2.15 9.74 6.15
CA ILE A 159 0.75 9.31 6.05
C ILE A 159 -0.08 10.26 6.91
N LEU A 160 -0.61 11.32 6.31
CA LEU A 160 -1.41 12.34 6.99
C LEU A 160 -2.88 11.91 7.08
N ASP A 161 -3.36 11.22 6.05
CA ASP A 161 -4.65 10.55 6.01
C ASP A 161 -4.60 9.41 4.98
N PHE A 162 -5.68 8.66 4.81
CA PHE A 162 -5.79 7.56 3.84
C PHE A 162 -5.58 8.00 2.38
N ASP A 163 -5.79 9.27 2.08
CA ASP A 163 -5.63 9.89 0.75
C ASP A 163 -4.69 11.10 0.75
N ILE A 164 -4.09 11.44 1.89
CA ILE A 164 -3.19 12.60 2.02
C ILE A 164 -1.80 12.12 2.43
N TYR A 165 -0.83 12.32 1.54
CA TYR A 165 0.55 11.85 1.72
C TYR A 165 1.57 12.97 1.53
N ASP A 166 2.64 12.97 2.34
CA ASP A 166 3.85 13.68 1.99
C ASP A 166 4.67 12.82 1.03
N THR A 167 4.74 13.24 -0.24
CA THR A 167 5.46 12.55 -1.30
C THR A 167 6.85 13.12 -1.58
N ASP A 168 7.37 14.00 -0.74
CA ASP A 168 8.73 14.52 -0.86
C ASP A 168 9.77 13.44 -0.57
N VAL A 169 10.47 13.01 -1.60
CA VAL A 169 11.46 11.92 -1.53
C VAL A 169 12.63 12.25 -0.62
N LYS A 170 13.02 13.54 -0.49
CA LYS A 170 14.13 13.93 0.39
C LYS A 170 13.72 13.81 1.85
N ARG A 171 12.52 14.29 2.20
CA ARG A 171 11.97 14.10 3.56
C ARG A 171 11.77 12.63 3.88
N PHE A 172 11.21 11.86 2.95
CA PHE A 172 11.04 10.42 3.12
C PHE A 172 12.39 9.71 3.42
N ARG A 173 13.44 10.02 2.67
CA ARG A 173 14.78 9.46 2.89
C ARG A 173 15.34 9.85 4.26
N ALA A 174 15.15 11.11 4.68
CA ALA A 174 15.56 11.55 6.01
C ALA A 174 14.81 10.80 7.12
N THR A 175 13.50 10.64 7.00
CA THR A 175 12.68 9.85 7.94
C THR A 175 13.15 8.40 8.01
N ARG A 176 13.47 7.78 6.87
CA ARG A 176 14.00 6.42 6.84
C ARG A 176 15.38 6.30 7.51
N ILE A 177 16.24 7.29 7.36
CA ILE A 177 17.53 7.34 8.07
C ILE A 177 17.27 7.39 9.57
N THR A 178 16.35 8.25 10.03
CA THR A 178 15.96 8.32 11.45
C THR A 178 15.43 6.97 11.97
N LEU A 179 14.61 6.26 11.18
CA LEU A 179 14.13 4.92 11.52
C LEU A 179 15.30 3.94 11.73
N LEU A 180 16.27 3.92 10.83
CA LEU A 180 17.44 3.03 10.92
C LEU A 180 18.34 3.39 12.11
N GLN A 181 18.54 4.69 12.38
CA GLN A 181 19.30 5.15 13.54
C GLN A 181 18.63 4.75 14.86
N ALA A 182 17.30 4.92 14.96
CA ALA A 182 16.54 4.51 16.14
C ALA A 182 16.65 2.99 16.41
N LEU A 183 16.60 2.17 15.36
CA LEU A 183 16.79 0.72 15.46
C LEU A 183 18.22 0.31 15.83
N SER A 184 19.23 1.05 15.36
CA SER A 184 20.64 0.74 15.66
C SER A 184 21.09 1.20 17.05
N GLY A 185 20.26 1.98 17.77
CA GLY A 185 20.68 2.65 19.01
C GLY A 185 21.74 3.74 18.79
N ALA A 186 22.01 4.12 17.54
CA ALA A 186 22.95 5.18 17.22
C ALA A 186 22.38 6.56 17.61
N PRO A 187 23.15 7.44 18.23
CA PRO A 187 22.71 8.81 18.48
C PRO A 187 22.38 9.48 17.14
N GLY A 188 21.21 10.13 17.07
CA GLY A 188 20.86 10.95 15.90
C GLY A 188 21.88 12.07 15.73
N ASP A 189 22.33 12.31 14.52
CA ASP A 189 23.08 13.54 14.20
C ASP A 189 22.11 14.72 14.40
N ASN A 190 22.37 15.57 15.40
CA ASN A 190 21.65 16.80 15.68
C ASN A 190 22.03 17.90 14.71
#